data_9d8350fe200e235ad1dfbb84b0d7bbd9
#
_entry.id   9d8350fe200e235ad1dfbb84b0d7bbd9
#
_cell.length_a   1.000
_cell.length_b   1.000
_cell.length_c   1.000
_cell.angle_alpha   90.00
_cell.angle_beta   90.00
_cell.angle_gamma   90.00
#
_symmetry.space_group_name_H-M   'P 1'
#
loop_
_entity.id
_entity.type
_entity.pdbx_description
1 polymer ?
#
loop_
_entity_poly.entity_id
_entity_poly.type
_entity_poly.pdbx_seq_one_letter_code
_entity_poly.pdbx_strand_id
1 'polypeptide(L)'
;MDALKIPNLLLPAVKDLSAWAVIACDQFTSDGEYWRNLKAFVGDKPSALNLIYPEIYLGHDTEERIARINENMYSYLRQGMFRGMRGLVLVERTTQSGTRTGIVLAVDLEEYSYEKGSHTLIRSTEETIAERIPPRVQIRQNAPIELPHIMLLYDDCDGRVLSSVKRGKTLYDFDLNMGGGHVVGSRIENGEEVLSAMYSLADMSECMQKYGESDRLLFVVGDGNHSLAAAKVCWDNLKNSLTPEERTSHPARYALVEAVNIHDKALRFEPIHRLVKTDKPDLFVKYLQLGGEGKAVVAVDGRRGAVHFPLNIPEGIRALDKYIAQFIAKHGGEVDYIHGDGELKALSREGIGIMLPAISKDDLFRLVIQGGNLPRKTFSMGDGNEKRYYIEAKAIK
;
A
#
# COMPACT_ATOMS: atom_id res chain seq x y z
N MET A 1 -5.29 -15.93 -19.68
CA MET A 1 -4.71 -16.00 -18.31
C MET A 1 -5.42 -14.98 -17.46
N ASP A 2 -6.06 -15.39 -16.39
CA ASP A 2 -6.94 -14.51 -15.65
C ASP A 2 -6.17 -13.93 -14.46
N ALA A 3 -5.49 -12.79 -14.66
CA ALA A 3 -4.80 -12.08 -13.56
C ALA A 3 -5.76 -11.65 -12.43
N LEU A 4 -7.07 -11.62 -12.70
CA LEU A 4 -8.11 -11.20 -11.78
C LEU A 4 -9.07 -12.34 -11.48
N LYS A 5 -9.55 -12.43 -10.23
CA LYS A 5 -10.52 -13.43 -9.77
C LYS A 5 -11.60 -12.82 -8.88
N ILE A 6 -12.80 -13.37 -9.00
CA ILE A 6 -13.87 -13.17 -8.02
C ILE A 6 -13.54 -14.01 -6.79
N PRO A 7 -13.20 -13.39 -5.64
CA PRO A 7 -12.77 -14.11 -4.44
C PRO A 7 -13.93 -14.80 -3.71
N ASN A 8 -13.58 -15.84 -2.94
CA ASN A 8 -14.39 -16.32 -1.83
C ASN A 8 -14.00 -15.53 -0.59
N LEU A 9 -14.78 -14.51 -0.29
CA LEU A 9 -14.57 -13.60 0.84
C LEU A 9 -15.06 -14.20 2.15
N LEU A 10 -14.40 -13.83 3.21
CA LEU A 10 -14.80 -14.03 4.60
C LEU A 10 -15.11 -12.65 5.18
N LEU A 11 -16.40 -12.32 5.24
CA LEU A 11 -16.88 -11.07 5.80
C LEU A 11 -17.03 -11.21 7.33
N PRO A 12 -16.68 -10.20 8.13
CA PRO A 12 -16.86 -10.26 9.58
C PRO A 12 -18.34 -10.42 9.94
N ALA A 13 -18.64 -11.41 10.77
CA ALA A 13 -19.98 -11.69 11.33
C ALA A 13 -20.04 -11.30 12.81
N VAL A 14 -19.54 -10.12 13.14
CA VAL A 14 -19.47 -9.57 14.49
C VAL A 14 -20.47 -8.44 14.69
N LYS A 15 -20.81 -8.15 15.96
CA LYS A 15 -21.79 -7.10 16.29
C LYS A 15 -21.24 -5.68 16.14
N ASP A 16 -19.95 -5.49 16.42
CA ASP A 16 -19.29 -4.18 16.43
C ASP A 16 -18.22 -4.14 15.34
N LEU A 17 -18.62 -3.67 14.15
CA LEU A 17 -17.72 -3.54 13.01
C LEU A 17 -16.70 -2.41 13.20
N SER A 18 -17.01 -1.38 13.98
CA SER A 18 -16.06 -0.32 14.30
C SER A 18 -14.90 -0.83 15.16
N ALA A 19 -15.15 -1.78 16.07
CA ALA A 19 -14.08 -2.44 16.83
C ALA A 19 -13.37 -3.54 16.02
N TRP A 20 -14.07 -4.14 15.04
CA TRP A 20 -13.46 -5.11 14.14
C TRP A 20 -12.41 -4.48 13.22
N ALA A 21 -12.82 -3.45 12.50
CA ALA A 21 -11.99 -2.81 11.47
C ALA A 21 -10.90 -1.94 12.12
N VAL A 22 -9.64 -2.29 11.87
CA VAL A 22 -8.49 -1.53 12.36
C VAL A 22 -7.53 -1.24 11.22
N ILE A 23 -6.59 -0.33 11.44
CA ILE A 23 -5.54 -0.03 10.50
C ILE A 23 -4.18 -0.24 11.15
N ALA A 24 -3.23 -0.77 10.39
CA ALA A 24 -1.82 -0.83 10.74
C ALA A 24 -1.03 -0.40 9.51
N CYS A 25 -0.42 0.76 9.56
CA CYS A 25 0.42 1.28 8.48
C CYS A 25 1.75 1.78 9.04
N ASP A 26 2.69 2.04 8.14
CA ASP A 26 4.04 2.46 8.50
C ASP A 26 4.09 3.85 9.19
N GLN A 27 3.08 4.70 8.99
CA GLN A 27 2.95 5.98 9.68
C GLN A 27 2.71 5.83 11.19
N PHE A 28 2.13 4.70 11.64
CA PHE A 28 1.90 4.40 13.06
C PHE A 28 2.97 3.48 13.67
N THR A 29 4.04 3.14 12.94
CA THR A 29 5.05 2.17 13.41
C THR A 29 5.68 2.56 14.75
N SER A 30 5.92 3.85 14.98
CA SER A 30 6.52 4.37 16.23
C SER A 30 5.51 5.07 17.14
N ASP A 31 4.23 5.14 16.77
CA ASP A 31 3.20 5.83 17.55
C ASP A 31 2.61 4.94 18.64
N GLY A 32 3.27 4.91 19.79
CA GLY A 32 2.81 4.13 20.95
C GLY A 32 1.49 4.62 21.54
N GLU A 33 1.11 5.89 21.35
CA GLU A 33 -0.17 6.42 21.81
C GLU A 33 -1.32 5.91 20.97
N TYR A 34 -1.19 5.95 19.64
CA TYR A 34 -2.16 5.34 18.72
C TYR A 34 -2.48 3.90 19.12
N TRP A 35 -1.45 3.06 19.32
CA TRP A 35 -1.65 1.64 19.66
C TRP A 35 -2.30 1.43 21.03
N ARG A 36 -1.98 2.26 22.03
CA ARG A 36 -2.66 2.21 23.35
C ARG A 36 -4.13 2.58 23.24
N ASN A 37 -4.44 3.65 22.51
CA ASN A 37 -5.82 4.13 22.31
C ASN A 37 -6.64 3.12 21.51
N LEU A 38 -6.09 2.56 20.43
CA LEU A 38 -6.75 1.52 19.65
C LEU A 38 -7.04 0.26 20.49
N LYS A 39 -6.07 -0.19 21.29
CA LYS A 39 -6.22 -1.34 22.16
C LYS A 39 -7.28 -1.12 23.24
N ALA A 40 -7.33 0.07 23.84
CA ALA A 40 -8.35 0.45 24.79
C ALA A 40 -9.77 0.51 24.14
N PHE A 41 -9.89 1.02 22.92
CA PHE A 41 -11.13 1.05 22.17
C PHE A 41 -11.66 -0.34 21.81
N VAL A 42 -10.80 -1.22 21.33
CA VAL A 42 -11.13 -2.61 20.99
C VAL A 42 -11.51 -3.41 22.23
N GLY A 43 -10.75 -3.29 23.32
CA GLY A 43 -10.95 -4.08 24.54
C GLY A 43 -10.91 -5.59 24.25
N ASP A 44 -11.90 -6.32 24.79
CA ASP A 44 -12.04 -7.78 24.62
C ASP A 44 -12.93 -8.18 23.42
N LYS A 45 -13.30 -7.21 22.58
CA LYS A 45 -14.16 -7.47 21.41
C LYS A 45 -13.40 -8.22 20.34
N PRO A 46 -14.09 -9.05 19.51
CA PRO A 46 -13.51 -9.61 18.30
C PRO A 46 -13.03 -8.48 17.37
N SER A 47 -11.79 -8.57 16.93
CA SER A 47 -11.16 -7.52 16.12
C SER A 47 -10.07 -8.08 15.21
N ALA A 48 -9.91 -7.47 14.04
CA ALA A 48 -8.78 -7.70 13.16
C ALA A 48 -7.43 -7.37 13.84
N LEU A 49 -7.43 -6.53 14.89
CA LEU A 49 -6.23 -6.26 15.70
C LEU A 49 -5.59 -7.54 16.27
N ASN A 50 -6.39 -8.56 16.57
CA ASN A 50 -5.93 -9.85 17.07
C ASN A 50 -5.41 -10.79 15.98
N LEU A 51 -5.59 -10.43 14.71
CA LEU A 51 -5.27 -11.23 13.52
C LEU A 51 -4.13 -10.62 12.68
N ILE A 52 -3.65 -9.44 13.02
CA ILE A 52 -2.57 -8.75 12.33
C ILE A 52 -1.34 -8.62 13.23
N TYR A 53 -0.19 -8.33 12.62
CA TYR A 53 1.06 -8.06 13.33
C TYR A 53 1.45 -6.58 13.16
N PRO A 54 1.17 -5.70 14.16
CA PRO A 54 1.59 -4.31 14.12
C PRO A 54 3.12 -4.17 14.13
N GLU A 55 3.66 -3.34 13.25
CA GLU A 55 5.12 -3.17 13.09
C GLU A 55 5.84 -2.67 14.35
N ILE A 56 5.15 -1.97 15.24
CA ILE A 56 5.71 -1.52 16.54
C ILE A 56 6.26 -2.68 17.39
N TYR A 57 5.81 -3.91 17.14
CA TYR A 57 6.25 -5.10 17.89
C TYR A 57 7.32 -5.91 17.16
N LEU A 58 7.80 -5.47 15.97
CA LEU A 58 8.85 -6.19 15.24
C LEU A 58 10.15 -6.25 16.09
N GLY A 59 10.70 -7.45 16.19
CA GLY A 59 11.90 -7.70 17.01
C GLY A 59 11.63 -8.01 18.50
N HIS A 60 10.35 -8.01 18.93
CA HIS A 60 9.96 -8.35 20.31
C HIS A 60 8.99 -9.53 20.31
N ASP A 61 9.39 -10.66 20.90
CA ASP A 61 8.56 -11.88 21.07
C ASP A 61 7.87 -12.34 19.74
N THR A 62 8.62 -12.23 18.64
CA THR A 62 8.06 -12.37 17.29
C THR A 62 7.39 -13.72 17.07
N GLU A 63 8.03 -14.81 17.45
CA GLU A 63 7.51 -16.19 17.26
C GLU A 63 6.24 -16.44 18.07
N GLU A 64 6.22 -16.04 19.33
CA GLU A 64 5.05 -16.20 20.21
C GLU A 64 3.86 -15.36 19.69
N ARG A 65 4.12 -14.14 19.21
CA ARG A 65 3.08 -13.29 18.65
C ARG A 65 2.50 -13.88 17.37
N ILE A 66 3.33 -14.39 16.48
CA ILE A 66 2.90 -15.06 15.24
C ILE A 66 2.08 -16.30 15.57
N ALA A 67 2.53 -17.13 16.50
CA ALA A 67 1.80 -18.31 16.94
C ALA A 67 0.41 -17.94 17.48
N ARG A 68 0.31 -16.91 18.31
CA ARG A 68 -0.95 -16.41 18.86
C ARG A 68 -1.88 -15.82 17.78
N ILE A 69 -1.34 -15.07 16.82
CA ILE A 69 -2.12 -14.55 15.68
C ILE A 69 -2.73 -15.70 14.89
N ASN A 70 -1.94 -16.71 14.54
CA ASN A 70 -2.42 -17.88 13.82
C ASN A 70 -3.47 -18.66 14.61
N GLU A 71 -3.29 -18.87 15.92
CA GLU A 71 -4.30 -19.50 16.76
C GLU A 71 -5.59 -18.68 16.85
N ASN A 72 -5.49 -17.37 16.96
CA ASN A 72 -6.65 -16.47 16.90
C ASN A 72 -7.41 -16.61 15.57
N MET A 73 -6.71 -16.69 14.44
CA MET A 73 -7.33 -16.89 13.12
C MET A 73 -8.11 -18.21 13.08
N TYR A 74 -7.51 -19.32 13.54
CA TYR A 74 -8.22 -20.60 13.63
C TYR A 74 -9.39 -20.56 14.62
N SER A 75 -9.21 -19.88 15.75
CA SER A 75 -10.27 -19.70 16.76
C SER A 75 -11.46 -18.92 16.19
N TYR A 76 -11.22 -17.83 15.49
CA TYR A 76 -12.26 -17.01 14.88
C TYR A 76 -13.01 -17.77 13.78
N LEU A 77 -12.30 -18.59 12.99
CA LEU A 77 -12.94 -19.49 12.03
C LEU A 77 -13.86 -20.53 12.70
N ARG A 78 -13.36 -21.20 13.77
CA ARG A 78 -14.16 -22.20 14.53
C ARG A 78 -15.38 -21.60 15.22
N GLN A 79 -15.27 -20.34 15.68
CA GLN A 79 -16.35 -19.64 16.37
C GLN A 79 -17.38 -19.02 15.41
N GLY A 80 -17.21 -19.18 14.09
CA GLY A 80 -18.14 -18.64 13.10
C GLY A 80 -18.14 -17.11 13.02
N MET A 81 -17.02 -16.45 13.35
CA MET A 81 -16.90 -15.00 13.30
C MET A 81 -16.79 -14.45 11.87
N PHE A 82 -16.91 -15.31 10.88
CA PHE A 82 -16.90 -14.94 9.47
C PHE A 82 -18.12 -15.53 8.75
N ARG A 83 -18.63 -14.78 7.78
CA ARG A 83 -19.63 -15.21 6.82
C ARG A 83 -19.02 -15.29 5.43
N GLY A 84 -19.07 -16.44 4.79
CA GLY A 84 -18.57 -16.64 3.43
C GLY A 84 -19.44 -15.93 2.40
N MET A 85 -18.82 -15.31 1.41
CA MET A 85 -19.48 -14.71 0.26
C MET A 85 -18.54 -14.81 -0.98
N ARG A 86 -19.03 -15.40 -2.07
CA ARG A 86 -18.33 -15.29 -3.36
C ARG A 86 -18.80 -14.02 -4.08
N GLY A 87 -17.88 -13.10 -4.39
CA GLY A 87 -18.23 -11.86 -5.07
C GLY A 87 -17.15 -10.79 -4.95
N LEU A 88 -17.32 -9.72 -5.71
CA LEU A 88 -16.59 -8.47 -5.56
C LEU A 88 -17.35 -7.56 -4.58
N VAL A 89 -16.61 -6.66 -3.91
CA VAL A 89 -17.20 -5.62 -3.04
C VAL A 89 -16.84 -4.25 -3.58
N LEU A 90 -17.85 -3.42 -3.82
CA LEU A 90 -17.67 -1.99 -4.03
C LEU A 90 -17.51 -1.33 -2.66
N VAL A 91 -16.38 -0.70 -2.42
CA VAL A 91 -16.06 0.01 -1.17
C VAL A 91 -16.10 1.49 -1.41
N GLU A 92 -16.92 2.20 -0.63
CA GLU A 92 -16.97 3.66 -0.60
C GLU A 92 -16.44 4.12 0.76
N ARG A 93 -15.30 4.76 0.76
CA ARG A 93 -14.64 5.25 1.96
C ARG A 93 -14.66 6.76 2.01
N THR A 94 -15.41 7.32 2.95
CA THR A 94 -15.50 8.76 3.19
C THR A 94 -14.49 9.17 4.27
N THR A 95 -13.59 10.07 3.92
CA THR A 95 -12.58 10.68 4.78
C THR A 95 -12.66 12.21 4.67
N GLN A 96 -11.74 12.94 5.30
CA GLN A 96 -11.63 14.38 5.14
C GLN A 96 -11.25 14.79 3.70
N SER A 97 -10.57 13.90 2.97
CA SER A 97 -10.17 14.12 1.57
C SER A 97 -11.31 13.91 0.56
N GLY A 98 -12.46 13.37 1.00
CA GLY A 98 -13.62 13.06 0.17
C GLY A 98 -14.00 11.59 0.24
N THR A 99 -14.84 11.15 -0.71
CA THR A 99 -15.24 9.74 -0.82
C THR A 99 -14.43 9.05 -1.91
N ARG A 100 -13.60 8.10 -1.51
CA ARG A 100 -12.83 7.22 -2.39
C ARG A 100 -13.64 5.96 -2.69
N THR A 101 -13.64 5.54 -3.95
CA THR A 101 -14.31 4.32 -4.40
C THR A 101 -13.29 3.27 -4.82
N GLY A 102 -13.38 2.08 -4.22
CA GLY A 102 -12.52 0.93 -4.53
C GLY A 102 -13.33 -0.33 -4.81
N ILE A 103 -12.68 -1.33 -5.38
CA ILE A 103 -13.26 -2.65 -5.65
C ILE A 103 -12.37 -3.70 -5.00
N VAL A 104 -12.94 -4.49 -4.08
CA VAL A 104 -12.24 -5.64 -3.47
C VAL A 104 -12.34 -6.82 -4.42
N LEU A 105 -11.18 -7.33 -4.82
CA LEU A 105 -11.02 -8.46 -5.72
C LEU A 105 -9.77 -9.27 -5.37
N ALA A 106 -9.55 -10.40 -6.01
CA ALA A 106 -8.32 -11.18 -5.88
C ALA A 106 -7.47 -11.10 -7.15
N VAL A 107 -6.15 -10.99 -6.99
CA VAL A 107 -5.18 -10.94 -8.07
C VAL A 107 -4.30 -12.17 -8.06
N ASP A 108 -3.93 -12.67 -9.25
CA ASP A 108 -3.03 -13.79 -9.41
C ASP A 108 -1.58 -13.37 -9.15
N LEU A 109 -0.93 -13.99 -8.18
CA LEU A 109 0.45 -13.70 -7.85
C LEU A 109 1.46 -14.12 -8.95
N GLU A 110 1.06 -14.95 -9.91
CA GLU A 110 1.89 -15.24 -11.08
C GLU A 110 1.99 -14.04 -12.04
N GLU A 111 1.00 -13.14 -12.01
CA GLU A 111 0.96 -11.92 -12.80
C GLU A 111 1.51 -10.69 -12.03
N TYR A 112 2.07 -10.89 -10.84
CA TYR A 112 2.69 -9.87 -10.03
C TYR A 112 4.20 -10.04 -9.94
N SER A 113 4.92 -8.92 -10.03
CA SER A 113 6.34 -8.85 -9.71
C SER A 113 6.69 -7.56 -8.96
N TYR A 114 7.62 -7.67 -8.02
CA TYR A 114 8.24 -6.54 -7.33
C TYR A 114 9.67 -6.26 -7.84
N GLU A 115 10.13 -7.01 -8.83
CA GLU A 115 11.45 -6.84 -9.42
C GLU A 115 11.48 -5.66 -10.39
N LYS A 116 12.57 -4.90 -10.37
CA LYS A 116 12.78 -3.77 -11.26
C LYS A 116 12.85 -4.22 -12.72
N GLY A 117 12.11 -3.54 -13.60
CA GLY A 117 12.10 -3.84 -15.03
C GLY A 117 11.26 -5.07 -15.40
N SER A 118 10.39 -5.53 -14.51
CA SER A 118 9.41 -6.57 -14.79
C SER A 118 8.38 -6.11 -15.83
N HIS A 119 7.84 -7.05 -16.61
CA HIS A 119 6.79 -6.84 -17.63
C HIS A 119 5.47 -7.53 -17.26
N THR A 120 5.29 -7.89 -15.97
CA THR A 120 4.01 -8.47 -15.50
C THR A 120 2.89 -7.44 -15.49
N LEU A 121 1.63 -7.91 -15.50
CA LEU A 121 0.45 -7.04 -15.49
C LEU A 121 0.30 -6.23 -14.19
N ILE A 122 0.90 -6.69 -13.10
CA ILE A 122 0.85 -6.05 -11.77
C ILE A 122 2.27 -5.83 -11.30
N ARG A 123 2.63 -4.58 -10.98
CA ARG A 123 4.00 -4.23 -10.58
C ARG A 123 4.04 -3.41 -9.30
N SER A 124 5.12 -3.61 -8.55
CA SER A 124 5.47 -2.75 -7.43
C SER A 124 5.78 -1.33 -7.92
N THR A 125 5.36 -0.32 -7.17
CA THR A 125 5.74 1.08 -7.44
C THR A 125 7.08 1.44 -6.81
N GLU A 126 7.43 0.79 -5.70
CA GLU A 126 8.67 1.10 -4.96
C GLU A 126 9.62 -0.08 -4.96
N GLU A 127 10.90 0.23 -4.83
CA GLU A 127 11.94 -0.77 -4.58
C GLU A 127 11.64 -1.51 -3.28
N THR A 128 11.51 -2.83 -3.38
CA THR A 128 11.20 -3.69 -2.23
C THR A 128 12.48 -3.99 -1.46
N ILE A 129 12.46 -3.77 -0.15
CA ILE A 129 13.59 -4.06 0.73
C ILE A 129 13.58 -5.54 1.05
N ALA A 130 14.61 -6.26 0.59
CA ALA A 130 14.73 -7.70 0.79
C ALA A 130 14.63 -8.11 2.27
N GLU A 131 15.23 -7.32 3.16
CA GLU A 131 15.26 -7.57 4.61
C GLU A 131 13.88 -7.42 5.29
N ARG A 132 12.94 -6.70 4.65
CA ARG A 132 11.57 -6.53 5.17
C ARG A 132 10.61 -7.64 4.77
N ILE A 133 10.97 -8.49 3.82
CA ILE A 133 10.13 -9.59 3.35
C ILE A 133 10.09 -10.73 4.38
N PRO A 134 11.22 -11.26 4.91
CA PRO A 134 11.21 -12.45 5.75
C PRO A 134 10.28 -12.39 6.97
N PRO A 135 10.21 -11.30 7.75
CA PRO A 135 9.29 -11.23 8.89
C PRO A 135 7.81 -11.35 8.45
N ARG A 136 7.44 -10.76 7.32
CA ARG A 136 6.08 -10.84 6.77
C ARG A 136 5.75 -12.23 6.20
N VAL A 137 6.73 -12.89 5.62
CA VAL A 137 6.62 -14.29 5.18
C VAL A 137 6.37 -15.20 6.38
N GLN A 138 7.10 -15.03 7.49
CA GLN A 138 6.89 -15.80 8.72
C GLN A 138 5.47 -15.67 9.27
N ILE A 139 4.89 -14.46 9.22
CA ILE A 139 3.51 -14.22 9.64
C ILE A 139 2.53 -14.95 8.73
N ARG A 140 2.72 -14.87 7.40
CA ARG A 140 1.77 -15.37 6.40
C ARG A 140 1.86 -16.88 6.17
N GLN A 141 3.05 -17.49 6.18
CA GLN A 141 3.26 -18.87 5.74
C GLN A 141 2.42 -19.92 6.49
N ASN A 142 2.08 -19.66 7.75
CA ASN A 142 1.28 -20.56 8.59
C ASN A 142 -0.14 -20.07 8.83
N ALA A 143 -0.49 -18.87 8.35
CA ALA A 143 -1.82 -18.30 8.50
C ALA A 143 -2.87 -19.06 7.66
N PRO A 144 -4.06 -19.37 8.22
CA PRO A 144 -5.14 -19.98 7.45
C PRO A 144 -5.90 -18.98 6.57
N ILE A 145 -5.87 -17.70 6.94
CA ILE A 145 -6.55 -16.60 6.25
C ILE A 145 -5.61 -15.41 6.08
N GLU A 146 -5.92 -14.56 5.14
CA GLU A 146 -5.32 -13.23 5.00
C GLU A 146 -6.35 -12.13 5.23
N LEU A 147 -5.90 -11.02 5.83
CA LEU A 147 -6.63 -9.76 5.93
C LEU A 147 -5.76 -8.69 5.26
N PRO A 148 -6.00 -8.33 4.02
CA PRO A 148 -5.12 -7.43 3.30
C PRO A 148 -5.48 -5.96 3.57
N HIS A 149 -4.44 -5.12 3.54
CA HIS A 149 -4.54 -3.67 3.43
C HIS A 149 -3.98 -3.16 2.10
N ILE A 150 -3.72 -4.07 1.17
CA ILE A 150 -3.08 -3.78 -0.12
C ILE A 150 -4.05 -2.98 -0.99
N MET A 151 -3.58 -1.85 -1.50
CA MET A 151 -4.29 -1.05 -2.50
C MET A 151 -3.52 -1.08 -3.81
N LEU A 152 -4.21 -1.51 -4.86
CA LEU A 152 -3.73 -1.43 -6.22
C LEU A 152 -4.36 -0.24 -6.92
N LEU A 153 -3.61 0.42 -7.79
CA LEU A 153 -4.09 1.51 -8.62
C LEU A 153 -4.24 1.03 -10.05
N TYR A 154 -5.34 1.41 -10.70
CA TYR A 154 -5.55 1.26 -12.14
C TYR A 154 -5.79 2.62 -12.80
N ASP A 155 -5.44 2.74 -14.07
CA ASP A 155 -5.53 3.99 -14.84
C ASP A 155 -6.74 3.97 -15.79
N ASP A 156 -7.85 4.55 -15.32
CA ASP A 156 -9.12 4.62 -16.04
C ASP A 156 -9.65 6.08 -16.04
N CYS A 157 -9.12 6.91 -16.92
CA CYS A 157 -9.50 8.32 -17.02
C CYS A 157 -10.96 8.52 -17.44
N ASP A 158 -11.54 7.57 -18.17
CA ASP A 158 -12.92 7.61 -18.67
C ASP A 158 -13.93 7.03 -17.65
N GLY A 159 -13.47 6.42 -16.57
CA GLY A 159 -14.33 5.84 -15.53
C GLY A 159 -15.13 4.62 -16.00
N ARG A 160 -14.63 3.87 -17.00
CA ARG A 160 -15.31 2.72 -17.61
C ARG A 160 -15.58 1.61 -16.61
N VAL A 161 -14.63 1.34 -15.71
CA VAL A 161 -14.75 0.27 -14.70
C VAL A 161 -15.88 0.56 -13.74
N LEU A 162 -15.87 1.76 -13.10
CA LEU A 162 -16.92 2.11 -12.13
C LEU A 162 -18.28 2.31 -12.78
N SER A 163 -18.34 2.80 -14.01
CA SER A 163 -19.58 2.93 -14.79
C SER A 163 -20.22 1.59 -15.14
N SER A 164 -19.42 0.51 -15.22
CA SER A 164 -19.93 -0.85 -15.46
C SER A 164 -20.55 -1.51 -14.24
N VAL A 165 -20.30 -1.00 -13.02
CA VAL A 165 -20.72 -1.63 -11.78
C VAL A 165 -22.22 -1.60 -11.59
N LYS A 166 -22.84 -2.77 -11.40
CA LYS A 166 -24.22 -2.91 -10.89
C LYS A 166 -24.15 -3.18 -9.39
N ARG A 167 -24.51 -2.13 -8.60
CA ARG A 167 -24.51 -2.21 -7.14
C ARG A 167 -25.63 -3.12 -6.67
N GLY A 168 -25.29 -4.09 -5.83
CA GLY A 168 -26.21 -4.97 -5.15
C GLY A 168 -26.41 -4.60 -3.67
N LYS A 169 -26.67 -5.63 -2.85
CA LYS A 169 -26.93 -5.47 -1.41
C LYS A 169 -25.75 -4.86 -0.67
N THR A 170 -26.04 -3.92 0.25
CA THR A 170 -25.09 -3.45 1.26
C THR A 170 -24.68 -4.58 2.19
N LEU A 171 -23.39 -4.77 2.36
CA LEU A 171 -22.77 -5.81 3.18
C LEU A 171 -22.39 -5.29 4.55
N TYR A 172 -21.90 -4.06 4.60
CA TYR A 172 -21.55 -3.30 5.81
C TYR A 172 -21.66 -1.80 5.54
N ASP A 173 -21.93 -1.05 6.61
CA ASP A 173 -22.14 0.41 6.61
C ASP A 173 -21.90 0.88 8.04
N PHE A 174 -20.74 1.53 8.32
CA PHE A 174 -20.34 1.90 9.67
C PHE A 174 -19.21 2.93 9.72
N ASP A 175 -19.12 3.60 10.88
CA ASP A 175 -18.02 4.53 11.17
C ASP A 175 -16.77 3.78 11.64
N LEU A 176 -15.62 4.18 11.07
CA LEU A 176 -14.32 3.63 11.42
C LEU A 176 -13.74 4.36 12.64
N ASN A 177 -13.00 3.61 13.46
CA ASN A 177 -12.33 4.16 14.64
C ASN A 177 -11.12 5.05 14.29
N MET A 178 -10.50 5.65 15.31
CA MET A 178 -9.28 6.47 15.22
C MET A 178 -9.31 7.54 14.12
N GLY A 179 -10.47 8.17 13.91
CA GLY A 179 -10.61 9.22 12.89
C GLY A 179 -10.65 8.70 11.46
N GLY A 180 -10.91 7.41 11.29
CA GLY A 180 -10.94 6.75 9.98
C GLY A 180 -12.08 7.18 9.05
N GLY A 181 -13.08 7.96 9.51
CA GLY A 181 -14.25 8.35 8.73
C GLY A 181 -15.27 7.21 8.61
N HIS A 182 -15.94 7.13 7.46
CA HIS A 182 -17.08 6.22 7.23
C HIS A 182 -16.79 5.26 6.09
N VAL A 183 -17.28 4.03 6.16
CA VAL A 183 -17.11 3.03 5.10
C VAL A 183 -18.42 2.30 4.80
N VAL A 184 -18.72 2.18 3.50
CA VAL A 184 -19.83 1.38 2.98
C VAL A 184 -19.26 0.34 2.02
N GLY A 185 -19.62 -0.93 2.24
CA GLY A 185 -19.33 -2.01 1.32
C GLY A 185 -20.59 -2.58 0.71
N SER A 186 -20.67 -2.65 -0.61
CA SER A 186 -21.80 -3.19 -1.34
C SER A 186 -21.35 -4.33 -2.25
N ARG A 187 -22.17 -5.37 -2.37
CA ARG A 187 -21.92 -6.45 -3.33
C ARG A 187 -21.98 -5.90 -4.76
N ILE A 188 -21.13 -6.38 -5.64
CA ILE A 188 -21.22 -6.15 -7.07
C ILE A 188 -21.93 -7.34 -7.69
N GLU A 189 -23.05 -7.10 -8.42
CA GLU A 189 -23.90 -8.16 -8.98
C GLU A 189 -23.33 -8.75 -10.28
N ASN A 190 -22.58 -7.94 -11.04
CA ASN A 190 -22.04 -8.27 -12.36
C ASN A 190 -20.50 -8.35 -12.35
N GLY A 191 -19.94 -9.10 -11.42
CA GLY A 191 -18.48 -9.14 -11.19
C GLY A 191 -17.66 -9.48 -12.43
N GLU A 192 -18.10 -10.42 -13.27
CA GLU A 192 -17.36 -10.80 -14.49
C GLU A 192 -17.29 -9.64 -15.50
N GLU A 193 -18.35 -8.86 -15.67
CA GLU A 193 -18.36 -7.68 -16.54
C GLU A 193 -17.38 -6.63 -16.03
N VAL A 194 -17.34 -6.41 -14.71
CA VAL A 194 -16.41 -5.46 -14.08
C VAL A 194 -14.95 -5.92 -14.24
N LEU A 195 -14.65 -7.20 -14.04
CA LEU A 195 -13.31 -7.72 -14.29
C LEU A 195 -12.92 -7.59 -15.77
N SER A 196 -13.85 -7.85 -16.70
CA SER A 196 -13.61 -7.65 -18.12
C SER A 196 -13.29 -6.19 -18.47
N ALA A 197 -14.04 -5.23 -17.89
CA ALA A 197 -13.77 -3.80 -18.05
C ALA A 197 -12.37 -3.42 -17.51
N MET A 198 -11.96 -3.99 -16.35
CA MET A 198 -10.61 -3.79 -15.83
C MET A 198 -9.54 -4.34 -16.78
N TYR A 199 -9.74 -5.55 -17.32
CA TYR A 199 -8.77 -6.16 -18.25
C TYR A 199 -8.55 -5.32 -19.51
N SER A 200 -9.61 -4.71 -20.02
CA SER A 200 -9.50 -3.86 -21.22
C SER A 200 -8.57 -2.67 -21.04
N LEU A 201 -8.32 -2.21 -19.79
CA LEU A 201 -7.37 -1.13 -19.51
C LEU A 201 -5.92 -1.51 -19.82
N ALA A 202 -5.60 -2.80 -19.84
CA ALA A 202 -4.27 -3.30 -20.16
C ALA A 202 -4.18 -3.87 -21.59
N ASP A 203 -5.12 -3.53 -22.47
CA ASP A 203 -4.99 -3.89 -23.89
C ASP A 203 -3.78 -3.19 -24.50
N MET A 204 -3.05 -3.91 -25.35
CA MET A 204 -1.79 -3.42 -25.93
C MET A 204 -1.97 -2.09 -26.70
N SER A 205 -3.09 -1.94 -27.41
CA SER A 205 -3.44 -0.69 -28.10
C SER A 205 -3.69 0.47 -27.15
N GLU A 206 -4.34 0.23 -26.01
CA GLU A 206 -4.55 1.23 -24.97
C GLU A 206 -3.23 1.67 -24.33
N CYS A 207 -2.37 0.71 -23.96
CA CYS A 207 -1.06 1.00 -23.38
C CYS A 207 -0.18 1.79 -24.34
N MET A 208 -0.18 1.41 -25.64
CA MET A 208 0.55 2.15 -26.66
C MET A 208 0.03 3.58 -26.81
N GLN A 209 -1.28 3.79 -26.79
CA GLN A 209 -1.88 5.12 -26.90
C GLN A 209 -1.58 6.00 -25.69
N LYS A 210 -1.67 5.43 -24.46
CA LYS A 210 -1.49 6.17 -23.21
C LYS A 210 -0.02 6.44 -22.87
N TYR A 211 0.83 5.44 -23.06
CA TYR A 211 2.21 5.47 -22.55
C TYR A 211 3.28 5.51 -23.63
N GLY A 212 2.92 5.25 -24.89
CA GLY A 212 3.85 5.17 -26.02
C GLY A 212 4.66 3.87 -26.03
N GLU A 213 4.22 2.86 -25.25
CA GLU A 213 4.90 1.58 -25.08
C GLU A 213 3.92 0.43 -25.30
N SER A 214 4.40 -0.67 -25.88
CA SER A 214 3.63 -1.90 -26.02
C SER A 214 3.63 -2.78 -24.75
N ASP A 215 4.19 -2.28 -23.66
CA ASP A 215 4.29 -2.95 -22.38
C ASP A 215 2.95 -2.86 -21.63
N ARG A 216 2.36 -4.01 -21.34
CA ARG A 216 1.03 -4.10 -20.72
C ARG A 216 1.16 -3.93 -19.20
N LEU A 217 0.42 -2.97 -18.66
CA LEU A 217 0.37 -2.70 -17.22
C LEU A 217 -1.08 -2.46 -16.80
N LEU A 218 -1.62 -3.34 -15.95
CA LEU A 218 -2.97 -3.22 -15.45
C LEU A 218 -3.02 -2.53 -14.10
N PHE A 219 -2.14 -2.94 -13.19
CA PHE A 219 -2.07 -2.38 -11.85
C PHE A 219 -0.65 -2.02 -11.43
N VAL A 220 -0.58 -0.96 -10.66
CA VAL A 220 0.59 -0.64 -9.83
C VAL A 220 0.21 -0.71 -8.35
N VAL A 221 1.13 -1.11 -7.49
CA VAL A 221 0.87 -1.16 -6.05
C VAL A 221 0.90 0.25 -5.48
N GLY A 222 -0.25 0.74 -5.04
CA GLY A 222 -0.35 2.06 -4.39
C GLY A 222 0.06 2.02 -2.92
N ASP A 223 -0.36 0.98 -2.18
CA ASP A 223 0.02 0.74 -0.78
C ASP A 223 0.13 -0.76 -0.52
N GLY A 224 1.01 -1.15 0.41
CA GLY A 224 1.22 -2.55 0.78
C GLY A 224 2.24 -3.29 -0.10
N ASN A 225 3.21 -2.60 -0.72
CA ASN A 225 4.27 -3.20 -1.56
C ASN A 225 4.94 -4.41 -0.88
N HIS A 226 5.39 -4.26 0.38
CA HIS A 226 6.03 -5.37 1.11
C HIS A 226 5.07 -6.52 1.45
N SER A 227 3.79 -6.24 1.67
CA SER A 227 2.78 -7.26 1.96
C SER A 227 2.46 -8.11 0.74
N LEU A 228 2.32 -7.48 -0.44
CA LEU A 228 2.11 -8.21 -1.69
C LEU A 228 3.36 -9.00 -2.11
N ALA A 229 4.55 -8.41 -1.91
CA ALA A 229 5.81 -9.13 -2.13
C ALA A 229 5.95 -10.36 -1.22
N ALA A 230 5.60 -10.25 0.07
CA ALA A 230 5.58 -11.39 0.98
C ALA A 230 4.58 -12.46 0.56
N ALA A 231 3.40 -12.07 0.05
CA ALA A 231 2.42 -13.01 -0.49
C ALA A 231 2.99 -13.76 -1.70
N LYS A 232 3.69 -13.05 -2.62
CA LYS A 232 4.38 -13.64 -3.76
C LYS A 232 5.44 -14.65 -3.33
N VAL A 233 6.30 -14.31 -2.38
CA VAL A 233 7.34 -15.21 -1.86
C VAL A 233 6.72 -16.45 -1.21
N CYS A 234 5.65 -16.30 -0.40
CA CYS A 234 4.93 -17.44 0.18
C CYS A 234 4.36 -18.37 -0.91
N TRP A 235 3.77 -17.79 -1.95
CA TRP A 235 3.26 -18.55 -3.08
C TRP A 235 4.37 -19.27 -3.85
N ASP A 236 5.46 -18.58 -4.18
CA ASP A 236 6.59 -19.15 -4.92
C ASP A 236 7.27 -20.30 -4.16
N ASN A 237 7.33 -20.21 -2.83
CA ASN A 237 7.83 -21.30 -1.99
C ASN A 237 6.87 -22.50 -1.98
N LEU A 238 5.56 -22.24 -1.86
CA LEU A 238 4.53 -23.27 -1.75
C LEU A 238 4.31 -23.99 -3.07
N LYS A 239 4.24 -23.28 -4.19
CA LYS A 239 3.88 -23.83 -5.50
C LYS A 239 4.79 -24.98 -5.97
N ASN A 240 6.04 -25.01 -5.49
CA ASN A 240 7.00 -26.05 -5.84
C ASN A 240 6.66 -27.42 -5.24
N SER A 241 5.83 -27.45 -4.20
CA SER A 241 5.35 -28.68 -3.55
C SER A 241 3.99 -29.16 -4.09
N LEU A 242 3.34 -28.39 -4.97
CA LEU A 242 2.01 -28.66 -5.51
C LEU A 242 2.06 -29.26 -6.90
N THR A 243 1.07 -30.10 -7.22
CA THR A 243 0.85 -30.57 -8.60
C THR A 243 0.41 -29.43 -9.51
N PRO A 244 0.50 -29.55 -10.86
CA PRO A 244 0.03 -28.52 -11.78
C PRO A 244 -1.47 -28.17 -11.59
N GLU A 245 -2.31 -29.17 -11.29
CA GLU A 245 -3.75 -28.97 -11.05
C GLU A 245 -3.99 -28.19 -9.75
N GLU A 246 -3.30 -28.55 -8.67
CA GLU A 246 -3.38 -27.82 -7.40
C GLU A 246 -2.91 -26.37 -7.53
N ARG A 247 -1.83 -26.11 -8.31
CA ARG A 247 -1.33 -24.74 -8.53
C ARG A 247 -2.37 -23.82 -9.15
N THR A 248 -3.24 -24.34 -10.02
CA THR A 248 -4.25 -23.51 -10.69
C THR A 248 -5.39 -23.09 -9.80
N SER A 249 -5.72 -23.88 -8.78
CA SER A 249 -6.87 -23.66 -7.89
C SER A 249 -6.51 -23.26 -6.46
N HIS A 250 -5.23 -23.35 -6.09
CA HIS A 250 -4.80 -23.12 -4.71
C HIS A 250 -5.09 -21.70 -4.23
N PRO A 251 -5.76 -21.51 -3.09
CA PRO A 251 -6.19 -20.18 -2.63
C PRO A 251 -5.02 -19.23 -2.33
N ALA A 252 -3.84 -19.72 -1.95
CA ALA A 252 -2.64 -18.90 -1.72
C ALA A 252 -2.06 -18.28 -2.99
N ARG A 253 -2.42 -18.78 -4.20
CA ARG A 253 -2.04 -18.20 -5.48
C ARG A 253 -2.62 -16.80 -5.68
N TYR A 254 -3.77 -16.55 -5.07
CA TYR A 254 -4.52 -15.32 -5.28
C TYR A 254 -4.47 -14.44 -4.03
N ALA A 255 -4.01 -13.20 -4.16
CA ALA A 255 -3.99 -12.22 -3.08
C ALA A 255 -5.22 -11.32 -3.12
N LEU A 256 -5.87 -11.12 -1.97
CA LEU A 256 -6.98 -10.18 -1.82
C LEU A 256 -6.47 -8.75 -1.77
N VAL A 257 -7.06 -7.86 -2.55
CA VAL A 257 -6.67 -6.45 -2.69
C VAL A 257 -7.89 -5.54 -2.84
N GLU A 258 -7.71 -4.25 -2.62
CA GLU A 258 -8.65 -3.21 -3.06
C GLU A 258 -8.04 -2.48 -4.26
N ALA A 259 -8.72 -2.48 -5.40
CA ALA A 259 -8.35 -1.74 -6.60
C ALA A 259 -9.05 -0.38 -6.62
N VAL A 260 -8.29 0.70 -6.81
CA VAL A 260 -8.77 2.08 -6.83
C VAL A 260 -8.33 2.77 -8.11
N ASN A 261 -9.21 3.54 -8.71
CA ASN A 261 -8.84 4.36 -9.87
C ASN A 261 -7.87 5.46 -9.45
N ILE A 262 -6.72 5.56 -10.12
CA ILE A 262 -5.72 6.61 -9.82
C ILE A 262 -6.31 8.03 -9.97
N HIS A 263 -7.33 8.19 -10.83
CA HIS A 263 -8.03 9.47 -11.06
C HIS A 263 -9.12 9.77 -10.02
N ASP A 264 -9.33 8.90 -9.01
CA ASP A 264 -10.26 9.19 -7.91
C ASP A 264 -9.88 10.51 -7.24
N LYS A 265 -10.89 11.40 -7.05
CA LYS A 265 -10.68 12.76 -6.56
C LYS A 265 -10.27 12.81 -5.09
N ALA A 266 -10.67 11.81 -4.30
CA ALA A 266 -10.28 11.68 -2.90
C ALA A 266 -8.87 11.09 -2.71
N LEU A 267 -8.28 10.52 -3.77
CA LEU A 267 -6.93 10.00 -3.73
C LEU A 267 -5.93 11.15 -3.93
N ARG A 268 -5.10 11.42 -2.93
CA ARG A 268 -4.06 12.45 -2.99
C ARG A 268 -2.69 11.81 -2.95
N PHE A 269 -1.78 12.28 -3.80
CA PHE A 269 -0.37 11.94 -3.75
C PHE A 269 0.38 13.06 -3.07
N GLU A 270 1.03 12.72 -1.96
CA GLU A 270 1.83 13.66 -1.21
C GLU A 270 3.30 13.25 -1.25
N PRO A 271 4.22 14.19 -1.50
CA PRO A 271 5.64 13.87 -1.49
C PRO A 271 6.07 13.51 -0.06
N ILE A 272 6.95 12.55 0.05
CA ILE A 272 7.60 12.25 1.32
C ILE A 272 8.93 12.99 1.36
N HIS A 273 9.03 13.93 2.29
CA HIS A 273 10.17 14.81 2.44
C HIS A 273 11.32 14.13 3.18
N ARG A 274 12.48 14.78 3.22
CA ARG A 274 13.64 14.31 3.98
C ARG A 274 13.96 15.30 5.10
N LEU A 275 14.21 14.80 6.30
CA LEU A 275 14.78 15.55 7.41
C LEU A 275 16.13 14.94 7.76
N VAL A 276 17.21 15.67 7.54
CA VAL A 276 18.58 15.22 7.84
C VAL A 276 19.04 15.89 9.12
N LYS A 277 19.35 15.09 10.14
CA LYS A 277 19.94 15.56 11.40
C LYS A 277 21.43 15.29 11.40
N THR A 278 22.23 16.33 11.53
CA THR A 278 23.70 16.27 11.51
C THR A 278 24.31 17.47 12.25
N ASP A 279 25.48 17.29 12.82
CA ASP A 279 26.26 18.35 13.46
C ASP A 279 26.95 19.29 12.44
N LYS A 280 26.77 19.03 11.13
CA LYS A 280 27.44 19.78 10.06
C LYS A 280 26.45 20.30 9.00
N PRO A 281 25.41 21.05 9.38
CA PRO A 281 24.36 21.46 8.44
C PRO A 281 24.87 22.35 7.31
N ASP A 282 25.77 23.32 7.61
CA ASP A 282 26.35 24.19 6.59
C ASP A 282 27.15 23.42 5.55
N LEU A 283 27.89 22.39 5.99
CA LEU A 283 28.67 21.54 5.10
C LEU A 283 27.77 20.72 4.18
N PHE A 284 26.67 20.19 4.73
CA PHE A 284 25.68 19.46 3.96
C PHE A 284 25.09 20.31 2.84
N VAL A 285 24.58 21.50 3.19
CA VAL A 285 23.95 22.41 2.20
C VAL A 285 24.96 22.91 1.17
N LYS A 286 26.20 23.24 1.58
CA LYS A 286 27.26 23.73 0.69
C LYS A 286 27.57 22.77 -0.45
N TYR A 287 27.53 21.46 -0.17
CA TYR A 287 27.90 20.43 -1.16
C TYR A 287 26.69 19.72 -1.77
N LEU A 288 25.46 20.10 -1.40
CA LEU A 288 24.25 19.56 -2.02
C LEU A 288 24.08 20.10 -3.45
N GLN A 289 24.44 19.30 -4.43
CA GLN A 289 24.31 19.62 -5.85
C GLN A 289 23.66 18.45 -6.58
N LEU A 290 22.38 18.58 -6.89
CA LEU A 290 21.60 17.54 -7.55
C LEU A 290 21.47 17.79 -9.06
N GLY A 291 21.74 19.04 -9.52
CA GLY A 291 21.61 19.44 -10.92
C GLY A 291 20.14 19.52 -11.37
N GLY A 292 19.94 19.72 -12.69
CA GLY A 292 18.63 19.79 -13.32
C GLY A 292 17.98 21.18 -13.34
N GLU A 293 16.86 21.28 -14.03
CA GLU A 293 16.13 22.54 -14.24
C GLU A 293 14.98 22.75 -13.25
N GLY A 294 14.56 21.68 -12.54
CA GLY A 294 13.57 21.73 -11.48
C GLY A 294 14.14 22.31 -10.19
N LYS A 295 13.31 22.38 -9.14
CA LYS A 295 13.70 22.93 -7.83
C LYS A 295 13.16 22.07 -6.69
N ALA A 296 14.01 21.87 -5.67
CA ALA A 296 13.59 21.44 -4.34
C ALA A 296 13.89 22.56 -3.34
N VAL A 297 13.14 22.63 -2.24
CA VAL A 297 13.34 23.62 -1.20
C VAL A 297 14.11 23.00 -0.03
N VAL A 298 15.19 23.62 0.38
CA VAL A 298 15.95 23.26 1.57
C VAL A 298 15.70 24.28 2.68
N ALA A 299 15.35 23.80 3.86
CA ALA A 299 15.11 24.62 5.05
C ALA A 299 16.09 24.23 6.17
N VAL A 300 16.80 25.21 6.74
CA VAL A 300 17.70 25.04 7.87
C VAL A 300 17.48 26.20 8.83
N ASP A 301 17.27 25.93 10.12
CA ASP A 301 17.01 26.96 11.14
C ASP A 301 15.96 27.99 10.72
N GLY A 302 14.89 27.54 10.05
CA GLY A 302 13.83 28.41 9.54
C GLY A 302 14.19 29.22 8.28
N ARG A 303 15.44 29.19 7.82
CA ARG A 303 15.87 29.82 6.57
C ARG A 303 15.62 28.86 5.42
N ARG A 304 15.07 29.39 4.30
CA ARG A 304 14.76 28.60 3.10
C ARG A 304 15.65 29.00 1.95
N GLY A 305 16.14 28.00 1.23
CA GLY A 305 16.84 28.14 -0.03
C GLY A 305 16.27 27.16 -1.07
N ALA A 306 16.48 27.45 -2.35
CA ALA A 306 16.17 26.52 -3.42
C ALA A 306 17.45 25.86 -3.91
N VAL A 307 17.39 24.55 -4.17
CA VAL A 307 18.43 23.80 -4.86
C VAL A 307 17.89 23.31 -6.20
N HIS A 308 18.78 23.24 -7.19
CA HIS A 308 18.45 22.62 -8.46
C HIS A 308 18.07 21.16 -8.24
N PHE A 309 17.04 20.69 -8.96
CA PHE A 309 16.51 19.34 -8.85
C PHE A 309 16.17 18.81 -10.25
N PRO A 310 16.44 17.54 -10.59
CA PRO A 310 16.03 16.96 -11.87
C PRO A 310 14.53 17.08 -12.12
N LEU A 311 14.14 17.34 -13.37
CA LEU A 311 12.72 17.31 -13.76
C LEU A 311 12.12 15.91 -13.63
N ASN A 312 12.93 14.88 -13.89
CA ASN A 312 12.58 13.50 -13.54
C ASN A 312 12.68 13.33 -12.02
N ILE A 313 11.55 13.46 -11.33
CA ILE A 313 11.46 13.42 -9.86
C ILE A 313 12.08 12.15 -9.27
N PRO A 314 11.80 10.94 -9.76
CA PRO A 314 12.47 9.71 -9.31
C PRO A 314 14.00 9.75 -9.38
N GLU A 315 14.56 10.29 -10.46
CA GLU A 315 16.03 10.46 -10.59
C GLU A 315 16.57 11.45 -9.57
N GLY A 316 15.86 12.57 -9.37
CA GLY A 316 16.24 13.56 -8.38
C GLY A 316 16.23 12.99 -6.96
N ILE A 317 15.23 12.18 -6.61
CA ILE A 317 15.16 11.51 -5.32
C ILE A 317 16.29 10.50 -5.15
N ARG A 318 16.63 9.69 -6.18
CA ARG A 318 17.77 8.77 -6.13
C ARG A 318 19.09 9.52 -5.92
N ALA A 319 19.28 10.64 -6.61
CA ALA A 319 20.47 11.46 -6.46
C ALA A 319 20.58 12.05 -5.05
N LEU A 320 19.47 12.57 -4.52
CA LEU A 320 19.39 13.09 -3.16
C LEU A 320 19.67 12.01 -2.11
N ASP A 321 18.97 10.89 -2.17
CA ASP A 321 19.11 9.81 -1.18
C ASP A 321 20.54 9.23 -1.20
N LYS A 322 21.15 9.13 -2.39
CA LYS A 322 22.57 8.75 -2.53
C LYS A 322 23.50 9.78 -1.86
N TYR A 323 23.25 11.07 -2.08
CA TYR A 323 24.04 12.14 -1.45
C TYR A 323 23.91 12.08 0.08
N ILE A 324 22.67 11.96 0.60
CA ILE A 324 22.40 11.85 2.04
C ILE A 324 23.15 10.66 2.63
N ALA A 325 23.03 9.48 2.03
CA ALA A 325 23.70 8.27 2.50
C ALA A 325 25.23 8.42 2.54
N GLN A 326 25.82 8.99 1.50
CA GLN A 326 27.28 9.25 1.44
C GLN A 326 27.72 10.28 2.48
N PHE A 327 26.91 11.32 2.69
CA PHE A 327 27.22 12.35 3.67
C PHE A 327 27.18 11.77 5.10
N ILE A 328 26.12 11.03 5.43
CA ILE A 328 25.94 10.39 6.76
C ILE A 328 27.07 9.37 7.01
N ALA A 329 27.41 8.55 6.03
CA ALA A 329 28.50 7.58 6.15
C ALA A 329 29.87 8.25 6.47
N LYS A 330 30.09 9.47 5.95
CA LYS A 330 31.36 10.19 6.13
C LYS A 330 31.38 11.10 7.36
N HIS A 331 30.24 11.68 7.72
CA HIS A 331 30.17 12.77 8.69
C HIS A 331 29.29 12.49 9.90
N GLY A 332 28.57 11.35 9.89
CA GLY A 332 27.58 11.03 10.90
C GLY A 332 26.25 11.76 10.67
N GLY A 333 25.24 11.33 11.39
CA GLY A 333 23.89 11.87 11.33
C GLY A 333 22.84 10.79 11.03
N GLU A 334 21.62 11.21 10.83
CA GLU A 334 20.48 10.36 10.50
C GLU A 334 19.55 11.06 9.50
N VAL A 335 18.70 10.29 8.83
CA VAL A 335 17.66 10.81 7.94
C VAL A 335 16.30 10.24 8.32
N ASP A 336 15.33 11.14 8.49
CA ASP A 336 13.92 10.81 8.69
C ASP A 336 13.10 11.16 7.44
N TYR A 337 11.98 10.43 7.28
CA TYR A 337 11.05 10.58 6.16
C TYR A 337 9.76 11.23 6.68
N ILE A 338 9.50 12.45 6.26
CA ILE A 338 8.44 13.29 6.83
C ILE A 338 7.29 13.45 5.85
N HIS A 339 6.08 13.19 6.32
CA HIS A 339 4.84 13.41 5.60
C HIS A 339 4.29 14.81 5.91
N GLY A 340 3.97 15.55 4.85
CA GLY A 340 3.38 16.89 4.94
C GLY A 340 4.37 18.04 5.14
N ASP A 341 4.10 19.11 4.39
CA ASP A 341 4.90 20.35 4.39
C ASP A 341 4.97 21.04 5.76
N GLY A 342 3.83 21.02 6.49
CA GLY A 342 3.72 21.65 7.79
C GLY A 342 4.60 20.98 8.84
N GLU A 343 4.59 19.67 8.87
CA GLU A 343 5.39 18.85 9.77
C GLU A 343 6.89 19.06 9.50
N LEU A 344 7.31 18.98 8.24
CA LEU A 344 8.70 19.23 7.89
C LEU A 344 9.15 20.64 8.30
N LYS A 345 8.30 21.66 8.10
CA LYS A 345 8.61 23.05 8.51
C LYS A 345 8.84 23.17 10.02
N ALA A 346 8.02 22.48 10.82
CA ALA A 346 8.18 22.47 12.27
C ALA A 346 9.50 21.80 12.67
N LEU A 347 9.79 20.62 12.12
CA LEU A 347 10.98 19.83 12.42
C LEU A 347 12.28 20.38 11.81
N SER A 348 12.22 21.25 10.80
CA SER A 348 13.41 21.86 10.18
C SER A 348 14.17 22.81 11.10
N ARG A 349 13.68 23.08 12.32
CA ARG A 349 14.43 23.75 13.39
C ARG A 349 15.45 22.83 14.05
N GLU A 350 15.26 21.52 13.96
CA GLU A 350 16.12 20.49 14.56
C GLU A 350 17.03 19.81 13.56
N GLY A 351 16.95 20.20 12.28
CA GLY A 351 17.70 19.58 11.19
C GLY A 351 17.52 20.28 9.84
N ILE A 352 17.99 19.64 8.81
CA ILE A 352 17.88 20.11 7.44
C ILE A 352 16.63 19.50 6.80
N GLY A 353 15.58 20.28 6.61
CA GLY A 353 14.38 19.88 5.90
C GLY A 353 14.55 20.02 4.39
N ILE A 354 14.27 18.96 3.64
CA ILE A 354 14.30 18.98 2.16
C ILE A 354 12.89 18.67 1.66
N MET A 355 12.21 19.70 1.15
CA MET A 355 10.87 19.60 0.58
C MET A 355 10.99 19.16 -0.88
N LEU A 356 10.42 18.03 -1.19
CA LEU A 356 10.45 17.43 -2.53
C LEU A 356 9.18 17.79 -3.32
N PRO A 357 9.28 17.90 -4.65
CA PRO A 357 8.11 18.04 -5.50
C PRO A 357 7.28 16.75 -5.50
N ALA A 358 5.95 16.88 -5.65
CA ALA A 358 5.04 15.74 -5.80
C ALA A 358 5.11 15.18 -7.21
N ILE A 359 5.02 13.84 -7.35
CA ILE A 359 4.74 13.22 -8.65
C ILE A 359 3.27 13.41 -9.01
N SER A 360 3.01 13.64 -10.32
CA SER A 360 1.65 13.64 -10.83
C SER A 360 1.07 12.21 -10.82
N LYS A 361 -0.21 12.09 -10.50
CA LYS A 361 -0.95 10.83 -10.65
C LYS A 361 -0.90 10.31 -12.09
N ASP A 362 -1.00 11.21 -13.05
CA ASP A 362 -1.00 10.90 -14.50
C ASP A 362 0.33 10.33 -14.98
N ASP A 363 1.44 10.62 -14.27
CA ASP A 363 2.77 10.14 -14.66
C ASP A 363 3.11 8.78 -14.05
N LEU A 364 2.41 8.33 -12.99
CA LEU A 364 2.82 7.15 -12.22
C LEU A 364 2.99 5.89 -13.09
N PHE A 365 2.00 5.57 -13.92
CA PHE A 365 2.04 4.38 -14.78
C PHE A 365 3.19 4.48 -15.79
N ARG A 366 3.37 5.65 -16.43
CA ARG A 366 4.47 5.90 -17.36
C ARG A 366 5.83 5.76 -16.69
N LEU A 367 5.98 6.31 -15.46
CA LEU A 367 7.23 6.20 -14.70
C LEU A 367 7.56 4.75 -14.35
N VAL A 368 6.55 3.92 -13.99
CA VAL A 368 6.76 2.49 -13.70
C VAL A 368 7.11 1.71 -14.97
N ILE A 369 6.45 1.99 -16.10
CA ILE A 369 6.74 1.33 -17.37
C ILE A 369 8.16 1.65 -17.85
N GLN A 370 8.54 2.92 -17.89
CA GLN A 370 9.81 3.38 -18.45
C GLN A 370 11.00 3.25 -17.50
N GLY A 371 10.78 3.51 -16.22
CA GLY A 371 11.85 3.58 -15.22
C GLY A 371 11.93 2.40 -14.26
N GLY A 372 10.94 1.51 -14.30
CA GLY A 372 10.76 0.47 -13.28
C GLY A 372 10.32 1.05 -11.93
N ASN A 373 10.74 0.41 -10.85
CA ASN A 373 10.35 0.82 -9.50
C ASN A 373 10.89 2.21 -9.14
N LEU A 374 10.05 3.02 -8.50
CA LEU A 374 10.44 4.32 -7.95
C LEU A 374 11.34 4.14 -6.72
N PRO A 375 12.14 5.15 -6.37
CA PRO A 375 12.85 5.17 -5.09
C PRO A 375 11.85 5.02 -3.93
N ARG A 376 12.32 4.41 -2.86
CA ARG A 376 11.53 4.31 -1.62
C ARG A 376 11.07 5.68 -1.14
N LYS A 377 9.88 5.69 -0.53
CA LYS A 377 9.36 6.92 0.08
C LYS A 377 9.37 8.10 -0.89
N THR A 378 8.97 7.85 -2.14
CA THR A 378 8.76 8.89 -3.15
C THR A 378 7.48 9.65 -2.89
N PHE A 379 6.40 8.94 -2.59
CA PHE A 379 5.09 9.52 -2.30
C PHE A 379 4.30 8.70 -1.28
N SER A 380 3.30 9.30 -0.69
CA SER A 380 2.27 8.65 0.12
C SER A 380 0.90 8.90 -0.48
N MET A 381 -0.02 7.97 -0.27
CA MET A 381 -1.43 8.13 -0.61
C MET A 381 -2.21 8.49 0.65
N GLY A 382 -2.44 9.79 0.87
CA GLY A 382 -3.14 10.32 2.02
C GLY A 382 -2.46 10.08 3.37
N ASP A 383 -3.16 10.48 4.42
CA ASP A 383 -2.73 10.32 5.81
C ASP A 383 -2.88 8.88 6.32
N GLY A 384 -2.25 8.59 7.46
CA GLY A 384 -2.27 7.25 8.07
C GLY A 384 -3.69 6.73 8.31
N ASN A 385 -4.60 7.56 8.79
CA ASN A 385 -6.00 7.20 9.03
C ASN A 385 -6.84 7.08 7.74
N GLU A 386 -6.35 7.48 6.58
CA GLU A 386 -6.98 7.32 5.27
C GLU A 386 -6.57 6.03 4.56
N LYS A 387 -5.58 5.30 5.07
CA LYS A 387 -5.17 3.99 4.55
C LYS A 387 -6.28 2.95 4.69
N ARG A 388 -6.16 1.84 3.96
CA ARG A 388 -7.16 0.77 4.00
C ARG A 388 -7.21 0.10 5.37
N TYR A 389 -8.41 0.01 5.96
CA TYR A 389 -8.68 -0.78 7.17
C TYR A 389 -8.86 -2.25 6.82
N TYR A 390 -8.46 -3.13 7.73
CA TYR A 390 -8.67 -4.56 7.64
C TYR A 390 -10.14 -4.88 7.93
N ILE A 391 -10.92 -5.23 6.91
CA ILE A 391 -12.34 -5.56 7.02
C ILE A 391 -12.57 -6.99 6.56
N GLU A 392 -12.43 -7.24 5.26
CA GLU A 392 -12.60 -8.53 4.64
C GLU A 392 -11.38 -9.41 4.85
N ALA A 393 -11.61 -10.72 4.85
CA ALA A 393 -10.58 -11.73 4.83
C ALA A 393 -10.81 -12.73 3.68
N LYS A 394 -9.81 -13.56 3.42
CA LYS A 394 -9.89 -14.67 2.47
C LYS A 394 -9.07 -15.85 2.99
N ALA A 395 -9.56 -17.08 2.79
CA ALA A 395 -8.76 -18.27 3.04
C ALA A 395 -7.54 -18.34 2.10
N ILE A 396 -6.41 -18.79 2.64
CA ILE A 396 -5.16 -19.02 1.88
C ILE A 396 -4.62 -20.44 2.07
N LYS A 397 -5.34 -21.27 2.84
CA LYS A 397 -5.14 -22.72 2.98
C LYS A 397 -6.41 -23.47 2.68
#